data_5b1175f6a612baee032d93a2655dc58f
#
_entry.id   5b1175f6a612baee032d93a2655dc58f
#
_cell.length_a   1.000
_cell.length_b   1.000
_cell.length_c   1.000
_cell.angle_alpha   90.00
_cell.angle_beta   90.00
_cell.angle_gamma   90.00
#
_symmetry.space_group_name_H-M   'P 1'
#
loop_
_entity.id
_entity.type
_entity.pdbx_description
1 polymer ?
#
loop_
_entity_poly.entity_id
_entity_poly.type
_entity_poly.pdbx_seq_one_letter_code
_entity_poly.pdbx_strand_id
1 'polypeptide(L)'
;DMDSIAASGISLGVDPLGGASLSLWEPIAERYKLRLTVVNKVIDPTFRFVPCDKDGKIRMDCSSPYVMSGLLDMRDRFDLAFACDPDSDRHGIVAKSGLMNPNHYLATVAWHLFRSRFQWQADAGIGKTLVTSAMLDRVGQELGRKVIEVPVGFKWFVPYLTDGSCGMGCEESAGASFLCFDGSPWSTDKDGPLLCLLAAEMAAREERGP
;
A
#
# COMPACT_ATOMS: atom_id res chain seq x y z
N ASP A 1 -3.80 -5.65 10.96
CA ASP A 1 -4.34 -5.65 12.32
C ASP A 1 -5.31 -4.47 12.50
N MET A 2 -6.59 -4.72 12.24
CA MET A 2 -7.63 -3.69 12.27
C MET A 2 -7.92 -3.20 13.69
N ASP A 3 -7.78 -4.07 14.68
CA ASP A 3 -8.00 -3.71 16.09
C ASP A 3 -6.96 -2.71 16.60
N SER A 4 -5.70 -2.88 16.19
CA SER A 4 -4.64 -1.90 16.50
C SER A 4 -4.92 -0.53 15.89
N ILE A 5 -5.41 -0.48 14.64
CA ILE A 5 -5.77 0.79 13.98
C ILE A 5 -6.93 1.46 14.73
N ALA A 6 -7.98 0.70 15.05
CA ALA A 6 -9.15 1.23 15.76
C ALA A 6 -8.78 1.73 17.16
N ALA A 7 -7.97 0.97 17.91
CA ALA A 7 -7.55 1.31 19.27
C ALA A 7 -6.67 2.55 19.33
N SER A 8 -5.84 2.81 18.32
CA SER A 8 -4.97 4.01 18.29
C SER A 8 -5.75 5.30 18.10
N GLY A 9 -6.94 5.24 17.50
CA GLY A 9 -7.76 6.41 17.21
C GLY A 9 -7.16 7.38 16.18
N ILE A 10 -6.15 6.94 15.39
CA ILE A 10 -5.54 7.77 14.35
C ILE A 10 -6.58 8.23 13.34
N SER A 11 -6.43 9.46 12.85
CA SER A 11 -7.29 10.02 11.82
C SER A 11 -6.74 9.69 10.43
N LEU A 12 -7.58 9.05 9.60
CA LEU A 12 -7.22 8.57 8.28
C LEU A 12 -7.98 9.32 7.20
N GLY A 13 -7.28 9.72 6.14
CA GLY A 13 -7.88 10.25 4.92
C GLY A 13 -7.67 9.28 3.76
N VAL A 14 -8.69 9.08 2.90
CA VAL A 14 -8.54 8.27 1.70
C VAL A 14 -9.13 8.94 0.48
N ASP A 15 -8.37 8.95 -0.61
CA ASP A 15 -8.84 9.32 -1.94
C ASP A 15 -8.84 8.08 -2.86
N PRO A 16 -10.01 7.55 -3.22
CA PRO A 16 -10.10 6.44 -4.17
C PRO A 16 -9.88 6.86 -5.64
N LEU A 17 -9.55 8.13 -5.89
CA LEU A 17 -9.31 8.71 -7.21
C LEU A 17 -10.41 8.38 -8.24
N GLY A 18 -11.69 8.35 -7.79
CA GLY A 18 -12.83 8.01 -8.62
C GLY A 18 -12.89 6.54 -9.05
N GLY A 19 -12.13 5.67 -8.39
CA GLY A 19 -11.96 4.27 -8.78
C GLY A 19 -12.79 3.26 -7.99
N ALA A 20 -12.51 2.00 -8.23
CA ALA A 20 -13.25 0.84 -7.73
C ALA A 20 -13.28 0.75 -6.20
N SER A 21 -12.22 1.22 -5.51
CA SER A 21 -12.17 1.17 -4.05
C SER A 21 -13.13 2.14 -3.34
N LEU A 22 -13.80 3.06 -4.06
CA LEU A 22 -14.74 4.01 -3.44
C LEU A 22 -15.80 3.29 -2.60
N SER A 23 -16.35 2.19 -3.09
CA SER A 23 -17.40 1.43 -2.40
C SER A 23 -16.90 0.62 -1.20
N LEU A 24 -15.59 0.47 -1.01
CA LEU A 24 -15.00 -0.35 0.03
C LEU A 24 -14.77 0.43 1.33
N TRP A 25 -14.43 1.71 1.25
CA TRP A 25 -13.85 2.45 2.36
C TRP A 25 -14.84 2.76 3.49
N GLU A 26 -16.05 3.20 3.16
CA GLU A 26 -17.07 3.47 4.19
C GLU A 26 -17.50 2.18 4.93
N PRO A 27 -17.81 1.05 4.25
CA PRO A 27 -18.06 -0.22 4.92
C PRO A 27 -16.91 -0.72 5.80
N ILE A 28 -15.65 -0.54 5.35
CA ILE A 28 -14.47 -0.90 6.16
C ILE A 28 -14.41 -0.01 7.40
N ALA A 29 -14.56 1.31 7.26
CA ALA A 29 -14.54 2.25 8.37
C ALA A 29 -15.63 1.94 9.42
N GLU A 30 -16.85 1.66 8.96
CA GLU A 30 -17.97 1.31 9.83
C GLU A 30 -17.74 -0.03 10.56
N ARG A 31 -17.38 -1.08 9.80
CA ARG A 31 -17.16 -2.42 10.34
C ARG A 31 -16.08 -2.44 11.42
N TYR A 32 -14.98 -1.75 11.20
CA TYR A 32 -13.81 -1.76 12.09
C TYR A 32 -13.71 -0.53 12.99
N LYS A 33 -14.71 0.37 12.96
CA LYS A 33 -14.78 1.58 13.77
C LYS A 33 -13.56 2.49 13.59
N LEU A 34 -13.10 2.65 12.34
CA LEU A 34 -11.95 3.48 12.01
C LEU A 34 -12.36 4.95 11.88
N ARG A 35 -11.51 5.86 12.33
CA ARG A 35 -11.64 7.30 12.07
C ARG A 35 -11.15 7.63 10.66
N LEU A 36 -11.85 7.09 9.65
CA LEU A 36 -11.49 7.22 8.24
C LEU A 36 -12.48 8.13 7.52
N THR A 37 -11.95 9.05 6.72
CA THR A 37 -12.72 9.98 5.88
C THR A 37 -12.38 9.75 4.41
N VAL A 38 -13.39 9.47 3.60
CA VAL A 38 -13.27 9.48 2.13
C VAL A 38 -13.32 10.94 1.67
N VAL A 39 -12.18 11.46 1.18
CA VAL A 39 -12.06 12.90 0.85
C VAL A 39 -12.60 13.25 -0.53
N ASN A 40 -12.68 12.28 -1.45
CA ASN A 40 -13.23 12.47 -2.79
C ASN A 40 -14.20 11.33 -3.10
N LYS A 41 -15.46 11.69 -3.33
CA LYS A 41 -16.54 10.74 -3.68
C LYS A 41 -17.01 10.91 -5.13
N VAL A 42 -16.26 11.67 -5.91
CA VAL A 42 -16.65 11.97 -7.30
C VAL A 42 -16.32 10.77 -8.18
N ILE A 43 -17.33 10.29 -8.92
CA ILE A 43 -17.15 9.35 -10.01
C ILE A 43 -17.35 10.13 -11.30
N ASP A 44 -16.26 10.39 -12.00
CA ASP A 44 -16.29 11.06 -13.30
C ASP A 44 -15.37 10.27 -14.25
N PRO A 45 -15.94 9.57 -15.25
CA PRO A 45 -15.15 8.79 -16.20
C PRO A 45 -14.14 9.59 -17.01
N THR A 46 -14.24 10.92 -17.00
CA THR A 46 -13.28 11.80 -17.67
C THR A 46 -12.12 12.19 -16.76
N PHE A 47 -12.19 11.88 -15.46
CA PHE A 47 -11.19 12.20 -14.43
C PHE A 47 -10.77 13.69 -14.39
N ARG A 48 -11.67 14.61 -14.81
CA ARG A 48 -11.35 16.05 -14.89
C ARG A 48 -11.05 16.70 -13.54
N PHE A 49 -11.35 16.03 -12.43
CA PHE A 49 -11.00 16.47 -11.09
C PHE A 49 -9.51 16.26 -10.76
N VAL A 50 -8.79 15.50 -11.60
CA VAL A 50 -7.35 15.24 -11.44
C VAL A 50 -6.57 16.29 -12.23
N PRO A 51 -5.61 16.99 -11.61
CA PRO A 51 -4.73 17.89 -12.32
C PRO A 51 -3.88 17.17 -13.39
N CYS A 52 -3.64 17.87 -14.49
CA CYS A 52 -2.74 17.35 -15.52
C CYS A 52 -1.29 17.31 -15.02
N ASP A 53 -0.55 16.32 -15.47
CA ASP A 53 0.90 16.25 -15.33
C ASP A 53 1.59 17.35 -16.20
N LYS A 54 2.90 17.50 -16.07
CA LYS A 54 3.71 18.53 -16.79
C LYS A 54 3.51 18.55 -18.31
N ASP A 55 3.20 17.40 -18.90
CA ASP A 55 2.96 17.26 -20.34
C ASP A 55 1.50 17.48 -20.75
N GLY A 56 0.66 17.96 -19.84
CA GLY A 56 -0.77 18.23 -20.09
C GLY A 56 -1.66 16.98 -20.13
N LYS A 57 -1.15 15.81 -19.71
CA LYS A 57 -1.92 14.57 -19.67
C LYS A 57 -2.33 14.21 -18.25
N ILE A 58 -3.50 13.62 -18.11
CA ILE A 58 -3.92 12.99 -16.87
C ILE A 58 -3.27 11.60 -16.79
N ARG A 59 -2.60 11.32 -15.68
CA ARG A 59 -2.08 9.99 -15.32
C ARG A 59 -2.56 9.63 -13.93
N MET A 60 -3.17 8.48 -13.80
CA MET A 60 -3.71 7.98 -12.52
C MET A 60 -2.65 7.18 -11.76
N ASP A 61 -1.50 7.80 -11.53
CA ASP A 61 -0.38 7.17 -10.83
C ASP A 61 -0.26 7.75 -9.42
N CYS A 62 -0.52 6.94 -8.40
CA CYS A 62 -0.47 7.34 -7.00
C CYS A 62 0.94 7.75 -6.51
N SER A 63 2.00 7.55 -7.30
CA SER A 63 3.34 8.09 -7.04
C SER A 63 3.53 9.51 -7.56
N SER A 64 2.61 10.00 -8.39
CA SER A 64 2.67 11.35 -8.96
C SER A 64 2.16 12.41 -7.98
N PRO A 65 2.95 13.46 -7.67
CA PRO A 65 2.49 14.55 -6.84
C PRO A 65 1.35 15.37 -7.48
N TYR A 66 1.15 15.28 -8.79
CA TYR A 66 0.04 15.95 -9.48
C TYR A 66 -1.29 15.27 -9.16
N VAL A 67 -1.37 13.97 -9.34
CA VAL A 67 -2.55 13.18 -8.98
C VAL A 67 -2.86 13.30 -7.49
N MET A 68 -1.82 13.25 -6.67
CA MET A 68 -1.92 13.30 -5.21
C MET A 68 -2.06 14.72 -4.64
N SER A 69 -2.08 15.78 -5.48
CA SER A 69 -2.06 17.17 -5.01
C SER A 69 -3.20 17.49 -4.05
N GLY A 70 -4.43 17.07 -4.36
CA GLY A 70 -5.58 17.30 -3.49
C GLY A 70 -5.42 16.67 -2.10
N LEU A 71 -4.84 15.47 -2.05
CA LEU A 71 -4.57 14.79 -0.78
C LEU A 71 -3.37 15.40 -0.04
N LEU A 72 -2.35 15.82 -0.77
CA LEU A 72 -1.18 16.54 -0.23
C LEU A 72 -1.57 17.88 0.42
N ASP A 73 -2.50 18.61 -0.17
CA ASP A 73 -3.01 19.87 0.39
C ASP A 73 -3.80 19.65 1.69
N MET A 74 -4.31 18.46 1.90
CA MET A 74 -5.06 18.07 3.11
C MET A 74 -4.23 17.31 4.13
N ARG A 75 -2.91 17.09 3.90
CA ARG A 75 -2.07 16.22 4.76
C ARG A 75 -2.10 16.58 6.24
N ASP A 76 -2.24 17.86 6.57
CA ASP A 76 -2.26 18.32 7.96
C ASP A 76 -3.60 18.03 8.68
N ARG A 77 -4.64 17.60 7.95
CA ARG A 77 -5.95 17.25 8.49
C ARG A 77 -6.02 15.84 9.04
N PHE A 78 -5.07 14.99 8.69
CA PHE A 78 -5.03 13.58 9.03
C PHE A 78 -3.67 13.22 9.65
N ASP A 79 -3.65 12.18 10.46
CA ASP A 79 -2.40 11.60 10.95
C ASP A 79 -1.71 10.83 9.81
N LEU A 80 -2.51 10.20 8.95
CA LEU A 80 -2.07 9.53 7.73
C LEU A 80 -3.16 9.65 6.66
N ALA A 81 -2.75 9.83 5.42
CA ALA A 81 -3.68 9.76 4.29
C ALA A 81 -3.12 8.85 3.19
N PHE A 82 -4.01 8.31 2.36
CA PHE A 82 -3.62 7.41 1.28
C PHE A 82 -4.61 7.47 0.10
N ALA A 83 -4.16 6.99 -1.04
CA ALA A 83 -4.97 6.85 -2.24
C ALA A 83 -4.81 5.49 -2.88
N CYS A 84 -5.81 5.08 -3.65
CA CYS A 84 -5.71 3.99 -4.61
C CYS A 84 -5.95 4.53 -6.01
N ASP A 85 -5.30 3.94 -7.00
CA ASP A 85 -5.59 4.23 -8.40
C ASP A 85 -6.95 3.64 -8.83
N PRO A 86 -7.47 3.94 -10.02
CA PRO A 86 -8.86 3.62 -10.37
C PRO A 86 -9.22 2.13 -10.35
N ASP A 87 -8.31 1.23 -10.68
CA ASP A 87 -8.52 -0.21 -10.59
C ASP A 87 -8.09 -0.80 -9.24
N SER A 88 -7.55 0.08 -8.36
CA SER A 88 -7.25 -0.20 -6.95
C SER A 88 -6.19 -1.26 -6.70
N ASP A 89 -5.30 -1.48 -7.65
CA ASP A 89 -4.17 -2.41 -7.50
C ASP A 89 -2.91 -1.72 -6.96
N ARG A 90 -2.86 -0.38 -6.91
CA ARG A 90 -1.73 0.43 -6.43
C ARG A 90 -2.14 1.37 -5.30
N HIS A 91 -1.12 1.83 -4.59
CA HIS A 91 -1.29 2.71 -3.43
C HIS A 91 -0.46 3.99 -3.55
N GLY A 92 -0.90 5.03 -2.86
CA GLY A 92 -0.10 6.22 -2.58
C GLY A 92 -0.26 6.59 -1.11
N ILE A 93 0.85 6.79 -0.40
CA ILE A 93 0.84 7.11 1.03
C ILE A 93 1.28 8.55 1.23
N VAL A 94 0.50 9.31 1.97
CA VAL A 94 0.76 10.71 2.34
C VAL A 94 0.86 10.82 3.84
N ALA A 95 2.07 11.06 4.32
CA ALA A 95 2.36 11.40 5.70
C ALA A 95 2.42 12.93 5.87
N LYS A 96 2.59 13.43 7.09
CA LYS A 96 2.81 14.86 7.36
C LYS A 96 4.03 15.43 6.63
N SER A 97 5.04 14.58 6.40
CA SER A 97 6.24 14.92 5.62
C SER A 97 6.00 15.04 4.11
N GLY A 98 4.86 14.54 3.60
CA GLY A 98 4.50 14.56 2.18
C GLY A 98 4.23 13.18 1.60
N LEU A 99 4.26 13.10 0.26
CA LEU A 99 4.06 11.86 -0.49
C LEU A 99 5.27 10.93 -0.31
N MET A 100 4.99 9.72 0.14
CA MET A 100 6.01 8.70 0.35
C MET A 100 6.42 8.05 -0.99
N ASN A 101 7.71 7.88 -1.20
CA ASN A 101 8.19 7.16 -2.39
C ASN A 101 7.77 5.68 -2.29
N PRO A 102 7.16 5.09 -3.34
CA PRO A 102 6.69 3.70 -3.30
C PRO A 102 7.78 2.69 -2.93
N ASN A 103 8.98 2.82 -3.46
CA ASN A 103 10.08 1.91 -3.13
C ASN A 103 10.49 1.98 -1.65
N HIS A 104 10.45 3.18 -1.05
CA HIS A 104 10.72 3.34 0.39
C HIS A 104 9.60 2.70 1.21
N TYR A 105 8.35 2.94 0.82
CA TYR A 105 7.22 2.33 1.49
C TYR A 105 7.26 0.80 1.40
N LEU A 106 7.49 0.23 0.22
CA LEU A 106 7.58 -1.22 0.03
C LEU A 106 8.71 -1.86 0.85
N ALA A 107 9.85 -1.17 0.99
CA ALA A 107 10.94 -1.63 1.86
C ALA A 107 10.53 -1.62 3.34
N THR A 108 9.81 -0.58 3.79
CA THR A 108 9.25 -0.49 5.14
C THR A 108 8.19 -1.57 5.38
N VAL A 109 7.34 -1.83 4.39
CA VAL A 109 6.34 -2.91 4.42
C VAL A 109 7.03 -4.27 4.60
N ALA A 110 8.04 -4.57 3.80
CA ALA A 110 8.79 -5.83 3.93
C ALA A 110 9.41 -5.96 5.33
N TRP A 111 10.06 -4.90 5.81
CA TRP A 111 10.64 -4.86 7.16
C TRP A 111 9.60 -5.13 8.25
N HIS A 112 8.43 -4.50 8.17
CA HIS A 112 7.35 -4.67 9.13
C HIS A 112 6.74 -6.07 9.09
N LEU A 113 6.37 -6.56 7.91
CA LEU A 113 5.69 -7.83 7.74
C LEU A 113 6.55 -9.00 8.25
N PHE A 114 7.80 -9.09 7.82
CA PHE A 114 8.68 -10.21 8.19
C PHE A 114 9.13 -10.18 9.66
N ARG A 115 8.86 -9.09 10.39
CA ARG A 115 9.08 -8.98 11.84
C ARG A 115 7.80 -9.15 12.66
N SER A 116 6.62 -9.12 12.04
CA SER A 116 5.34 -9.15 12.75
C SER A 116 4.44 -10.32 12.35
N ARG A 117 4.76 -11.05 11.28
CA ARG A 117 3.96 -12.19 10.78
C ARG A 117 4.66 -13.52 11.13
N PHE A 118 4.61 -13.90 12.41
CA PHE A 118 5.35 -15.04 12.96
C PHE A 118 4.86 -16.41 12.50
N GLN A 119 3.68 -16.48 11.89
CA GLN A 119 3.11 -17.74 11.39
C GLN A 119 3.53 -18.06 9.95
N TRP A 120 4.20 -17.13 9.28
CA TRP A 120 4.73 -17.37 7.94
C TRP A 120 5.86 -18.39 7.98
N GLN A 121 6.05 -19.13 6.89
CA GLN A 121 7.16 -20.08 6.76
C GLN A 121 8.49 -19.40 7.09
N ALA A 122 9.34 -20.11 7.83
CA ALA A 122 10.62 -19.56 8.28
C ALA A 122 11.53 -19.15 7.12
N ASP A 123 11.38 -19.78 5.95
CA ASP A 123 12.15 -19.53 4.73
C ASP A 123 11.37 -18.71 3.68
N ALA A 124 10.17 -18.21 4.01
CA ALA A 124 9.44 -17.32 3.12
C ALA A 124 10.30 -16.13 2.70
N GLY A 125 10.35 -15.86 1.40
CA GLY A 125 11.19 -14.81 0.81
C GLY A 125 10.43 -13.52 0.57
N ILE A 126 11.19 -12.47 0.20
CA ILE A 126 10.68 -11.19 -0.28
C ILE A 126 10.72 -11.21 -1.81
N GLY A 127 9.56 -11.07 -2.46
CA GLY A 127 9.45 -11.01 -3.91
C GLY A 127 9.56 -9.58 -4.44
N LYS A 128 10.38 -9.38 -5.47
CA LYS A 128 10.48 -8.10 -6.18
C LYS A 128 10.61 -8.32 -7.69
N THR A 129 10.19 -7.35 -8.49
CA THR A 129 10.52 -7.36 -9.92
C THR A 129 11.95 -6.88 -10.15
N LEU A 130 12.52 -7.25 -11.28
CA LEU A 130 13.88 -6.86 -11.71
C LEU A 130 14.14 -5.34 -11.59
N VAL A 131 13.13 -4.51 -11.81
CA VAL A 131 13.23 -3.05 -11.81
C VAL A 131 12.89 -2.41 -10.45
N THR A 132 12.42 -3.21 -9.49
CA THR A 132 12.14 -2.74 -8.13
C THR A 132 13.45 -2.50 -7.38
N SER A 133 13.44 -1.50 -6.49
CA SER A 133 14.62 -1.01 -5.78
C SER A 133 15.43 -2.10 -5.06
N ALA A 134 16.75 -1.99 -5.12
CA ALA A 134 17.70 -2.78 -4.32
C ALA A 134 17.59 -2.55 -2.80
N MET A 135 16.74 -1.64 -2.33
CA MET A 135 16.44 -1.52 -0.90
C MET A 135 15.86 -2.82 -0.33
N LEU A 136 15.05 -3.54 -1.11
CA LEU A 136 14.50 -4.83 -0.70
C LEU A 136 15.57 -5.91 -0.54
N ASP A 137 16.62 -5.89 -1.35
CA ASP A 137 17.76 -6.80 -1.18
C ASP A 137 18.47 -6.55 0.15
N ARG A 138 18.64 -5.27 0.54
CA ARG A 138 19.23 -4.89 1.83
C ARG A 138 18.35 -5.29 3.00
N VAL A 139 17.03 -5.08 2.88
CA VAL A 139 16.06 -5.54 3.88
C VAL A 139 16.10 -7.06 4.01
N GLY A 140 16.14 -7.80 2.90
CA GLY A 140 16.26 -9.26 2.90
C GLY A 140 17.54 -9.72 3.60
N GLN A 141 18.66 -9.08 3.29
CA GLN A 141 19.95 -9.38 3.93
C GLN A 141 19.90 -9.17 5.45
N GLU A 142 19.38 -8.03 5.89
CA GLU A 142 19.28 -7.68 7.31
C GLU A 142 18.34 -8.63 8.08
N LEU A 143 17.26 -9.07 7.45
CA LEU A 143 16.28 -9.99 8.03
C LEU A 143 16.66 -11.47 7.86
N GLY A 144 17.77 -11.79 7.18
CA GLY A 144 18.13 -13.16 6.85
C GLY A 144 17.12 -13.84 5.93
N ARG A 145 16.46 -13.09 5.05
CA ARG A 145 15.44 -13.59 4.12
C ARG A 145 15.96 -13.60 2.69
N LYS A 146 15.64 -14.66 1.94
CA LYS A 146 15.93 -14.69 0.50
C LYS A 146 15.11 -13.63 -0.24
N VAL A 147 15.69 -13.07 -1.30
CA VAL A 147 14.97 -12.22 -2.24
C VAL A 147 14.69 -13.02 -3.51
N ILE A 148 13.44 -13.03 -3.92
CA ILE A 148 12.94 -13.71 -5.13
C ILE A 148 12.75 -12.64 -6.19
N GLU A 149 13.70 -12.56 -7.13
CA GLU A 149 13.62 -11.61 -8.23
C GLU A 149 12.93 -12.26 -9.44
N VAL A 150 11.93 -11.57 -9.99
CA VAL A 150 11.14 -12.04 -11.12
C VAL A 150 11.12 -10.99 -12.24
N PRO A 151 10.79 -11.36 -13.48
CA PRO A 151 10.50 -10.40 -14.55
C PRO A 151 9.37 -9.44 -14.16
N VAL A 152 9.28 -8.29 -14.85
CA VAL A 152 8.18 -7.34 -14.68
C VAL A 152 6.84 -8.03 -14.96
N GLY A 153 5.88 -7.83 -14.05
CA GLY A 153 4.53 -8.40 -14.12
C GLY A 153 4.21 -9.25 -12.90
N PHE A 154 3.15 -8.88 -12.20
CA PHE A 154 2.78 -9.50 -10.92
C PHE A 154 2.47 -11.00 -11.01
N LYS A 155 2.02 -11.48 -12.17
CA LYS A 155 1.74 -12.89 -12.43
C LYS A 155 2.90 -13.84 -12.09
N TRP A 156 4.13 -13.35 -12.09
CA TRP A 156 5.30 -14.16 -11.78
C TRP A 156 5.43 -14.50 -10.30
N PHE A 157 4.75 -13.74 -9.42
CA PHE A 157 4.71 -14.05 -7.99
C PHE A 157 3.67 -15.11 -7.62
N VAL A 158 2.68 -15.36 -8.49
CA VAL A 158 1.54 -16.25 -8.21
C VAL A 158 1.96 -17.63 -7.66
N PRO A 159 2.90 -18.36 -8.27
CA PRO A 159 3.31 -19.66 -7.72
C PRO A 159 3.85 -19.56 -6.31
N TYR A 160 4.71 -18.57 -6.04
CA TYR A 160 5.39 -18.38 -4.78
C TYR A 160 4.48 -17.84 -3.67
N LEU A 161 3.49 -17.00 -4.00
CA LEU A 161 2.46 -16.56 -3.04
C LEU A 161 1.51 -17.71 -2.73
N THR A 162 1.19 -18.56 -3.72
CA THR A 162 0.25 -19.67 -3.54
C THR A 162 0.84 -20.78 -2.67
N ASP A 163 2.12 -21.08 -2.79
CA ASP A 163 2.79 -22.11 -1.99
C ASP A 163 3.37 -21.57 -0.67
N GLY A 164 3.27 -20.26 -0.43
CA GLY A 164 3.77 -19.59 0.78
C GLY A 164 5.29 -19.39 0.82
N SER A 165 6.03 -19.73 -0.24
CA SER A 165 7.48 -19.52 -0.32
C SER A 165 7.88 -18.05 -0.52
N CYS A 166 6.92 -17.19 -0.87
CA CYS A 166 7.02 -15.74 -0.91
C CYS A 166 6.02 -15.13 0.07
N GLY A 167 6.50 -14.45 1.10
CA GLY A 167 5.63 -13.77 2.07
C GLY A 167 5.00 -12.49 1.52
N MET A 168 5.72 -11.80 0.63
CA MET A 168 5.29 -10.57 -0.02
C MET A 168 5.88 -10.50 -1.42
N GLY A 169 5.07 -10.18 -2.43
CA GLY A 169 5.51 -9.84 -3.79
C GLY A 169 5.18 -8.38 -4.10
N CYS A 170 6.12 -7.64 -4.72
CA CYS A 170 5.91 -6.23 -5.00
C CYS A 170 6.57 -5.72 -6.28
N GLU A 171 6.03 -4.61 -6.77
CA GLU A 171 6.49 -3.88 -7.95
C GLU A 171 6.72 -2.40 -7.61
N GLU A 172 7.72 -1.79 -8.23
CA GLU A 172 8.06 -0.37 -8.06
C GLU A 172 6.92 0.60 -8.43
N SER A 173 5.96 0.11 -9.21
CA SER A 173 4.75 0.83 -9.61
C SER A 173 3.74 1.04 -8.48
N ALA A 174 4.15 0.80 -7.23
CA ALA A 174 3.33 0.92 -6.02
C ALA A 174 2.28 -0.19 -5.85
N GLY A 175 2.52 -1.36 -6.40
CA GLY A 175 1.65 -2.53 -6.24
C GLY A 175 2.33 -3.64 -5.45
N ALA A 176 1.61 -4.28 -4.56
CA ALA A 176 2.07 -5.46 -3.83
C ALA A 176 0.89 -6.30 -3.32
N SER A 177 1.19 -7.54 -2.97
CA SER A 177 0.34 -8.42 -2.17
C SER A 177 1.21 -9.23 -1.22
N PHE A 178 0.61 -9.73 -0.14
CA PHE A 178 1.29 -10.53 0.86
C PHE A 178 0.35 -11.55 1.51
N LEU A 179 0.91 -12.53 2.18
CA LEU A 179 0.16 -13.61 2.83
C LEU A 179 -0.68 -13.09 4.01
N CYS A 180 -1.75 -13.80 4.31
CA CYS A 180 -2.53 -13.63 5.54
C CYS A 180 -1.68 -13.85 6.79
N PHE A 181 -2.21 -13.53 7.97
CA PHE A 181 -1.50 -13.73 9.25
C PHE A 181 -1.05 -15.17 9.46
N ASP A 182 -1.87 -16.14 9.07
CA ASP A 182 -1.62 -17.58 9.21
C ASP A 182 -0.70 -18.16 8.12
N GLY A 183 -0.22 -17.32 7.19
CA GLY A 183 0.61 -17.72 6.07
C GLY A 183 -0.15 -18.27 4.87
N SER A 184 -1.47 -18.29 4.90
CA SER A 184 -2.28 -18.63 3.73
C SER A 184 -2.23 -17.52 2.66
N PRO A 185 -2.42 -17.85 1.38
CA PRO A 185 -2.50 -16.86 0.31
C PRO A 185 -3.67 -15.89 0.52
N TRP A 186 -3.42 -14.58 0.34
CA TRP A 186 -4.47 -13.57 0.32
C TRP A 186 -5.03 -13.40 -1.09
N SER A 187 -4.18 -12.98 -2.02
CA SER A 187 -4.53 -12.69 -3.40
C SER A 187 -3.39 -13.10 -4.32
N THR A 188 -3.72 -13.32 -5.59
CA THR A 188 -2.77 -13.60 -6.68
C THR A 188 -2.48 -12.35 -7.53
N ASP A 189 -2.99 -11.20 -7.11
CA ASP A 189 -2.72 -9.90 -7.71
C ASP A 189 -2.49 -8.84 -6.64
N LYS A 190 -2.06 -7.66 -7.05
CA LYS A 190 -1.80 -6.49 -6.20
C LYS A 190 -3.09 -6.02 -5.54
N ASP A 191 -2.96 -5.45 -4.34
CA ASP A 191 -4.08 -4.96 -3.55
C ASP A 191 -3.73 -3.61 -2.90
N GLY A 192 -4.17 -2.51 -3.52
CA GLY A 192 -3.94 -1.16 -3.03
C GLY A 192 -4.57 -0.89 -1.66
N PRO A 193 -5.87 -1.19 -1.45
CA PRO A 193 -6.52 -1.05 -0.14
C PRO A 193 -5.80 -1.78 0.98
N LEU A 194 -5.31 -2.99 0.74
CA LEU A 194 -4.56 -3.76 1.73
C LEU A 194 -3.27 -3.04 2.16
N LEU A 195 -2.55 -2.45 1.19
CA LEU A 195 -1.35 -1.66 1.46
C LEU A 195 -1.67 -0.37 2.21
N CYS A 196 -2.75 0.32 1.86
CA CYS A 196 -3.21 1.51 2.58
C CYS A 196 -3.53 1.19 4.06
N LEU A 197 -4.25 0.11 4.32
CA LEU A 197 -4.57 -0.34 5.68
C LEU A 197 -3.32 -0.82 6.43
N LEU A 198 -2.34 -1.38 5.74
CA LEU A 198 -1.06 -1.75 6.36
C LEU A 198 -0.25 -0.51 6.78
N ALA A 199 -0.29 0.58 6.00
CA ALA A 199 0.29 1.85 6.42
C ALA A 199 -0.37 2.37 7.70
N ALA A 200 -1.70 2.28 7.80
CA ALA A 200 -2.42 2.64 9.02
C ALA A 200 -2.07 1.71 10.19
N GLU A 201 -1.88 0.40 9.98
CA GLU A 201 -1.41 -0.53 11.03
C GLU A 201 -0.03 -0.14 11.55
N MET A 202 0.91 0.16 10.65
CA MET A 202 2.26 0.59 11.03
C MET A 202 2.23 1.89 11.83
N ALA A 203 1.51 2.89 11.36
CA ALA A 203 1.37 4.17 12.05
C ALA A 203 0.72 4.02 13.43
N ALA A 204 -0.29 3.16 13.56
CA ALA A 204 -0.98 2.88 14.82
C ALA A 204 -0.07 2.20 15.87
N ARG A 205 0.85 1.35 15.43
CA ARG A 205 1.77 0.61 16.32
C ARG A 205 2.95 1.45 16.78
N GLU A 206 3.36 2.37 15.96
CA GLU A 206 4.51 3.22 16.25
C GLU A 206 4.09 4.52 16.93
N GLU A 207 3.10 4.68 17.76
CA GLU A 207 2.66 5.89 18.48
C GLU A 207 3.53 7.17 18.27
N ARG A 208 4.52 7.08 17.43
CA ARG A 208 5.55 8.04 17.03
C ARG A 208 5.77 7.86 15.55
N GLY A 209 5.11 8.62 14.72
CA GLY A 209 5.18 8.48 13.27
C GLY A 209 6.51 7.97 12.71
N PRO A 210 6.47 7.40 11.48
CA PRO A 210 7.66 6.85 10.83
C PRO A 210 8.75 7.89 10.68
#